data_7260f008fb1186da5a60f4aa8e13f167
#
_entry.id   7260f008fb1186da5a60f4aa8e13f167
#
_cell.length_a   1.000
_cell.length_b   1.000
_cell.length_c   1.000
_cell.angle_alpha   90.00
_cell.angle_beta   90.00
_cell.angle_gamma   90.00
#
_symmetry.space_group_name_H-M   'P 1'
#
loop_
_entity.id
_entity.type
_entity.pdbx_description
1 polymer ?
#
loop_
_entity_poly.entity_id
_entity_poly.type
_entity_poly.pdbx_seq_one_letter_code
_entity_poly.pdbx_strand_id
1 'polypeptide(L)'
;MDTKLTGKTRIESDLIGAREIPAEALYGVQTLRGIENFSISKFRLSEYPLFIKGLAITKMAAAMANFELGLLTVEQKDAIIAACGEILDGKHHDQFPVDMIQGGAGTTTVSYTHLTLPT
;
A
#
# COMPACT_ATOMS: atom_id res chain seq x y z
N MET A 1 2.91 10.16 11.87
CA MET A 1 3.62 9.18 11.06
C MET A 1 5.10 9.51 11.12
N ASP A 2 5.85 8.62 11.70
CA ASP A 2 7.22 8.93 12.07
C ASP A 2 8.24 8.16 11.28
N THR A 3 7.99 8.03 10.00
CA THR A 3 8.96 7.45 9.11
C THR A 3 10.21 8.33 9.16
N LYS A 4 11.36 7.73 9.33
CA LYS A 4 12.62 8.45 9.30
C LYS A 4 12.87 8.92 7.88
N LEU A 5 12.34 10.09 7.55
CA LEU A 5 12.51 10.65 6.23
C LEU A 5 13.84 11.37 6.16
N THR A 6 14.61 11.12 5.10
CA THR A 6 15.89 11.76 4.88
C THR A 6 15.74 13.17 4.29
N GLY A 7 14.50 13.61 4.04
CA GLY A 7 14.23 14.85 3.35
C GLY A 7 14.34 14.75 1.83
N LYS A 8 14.77 13.60 1.32
CA LYS A 8 14.82 13.35 -0.11
C LYS A 8 13.46 12.94 -0.62
N THR A 9 13.13 13.36 -1.84
CA THR A 9 11.88 13.01 -2.49
C THR A 9 12.16 12.37 -3.84
N ARG A 10 11.16 11.66 -4.33
CA ARG A 10 11.13 11.22 -5.72
C ARG A 10 9.84 11.70 -6.35
N ILE A 11 9.81 11.78 -7.66
CA ILE A 11 8.65 12.24 -8.40
C ILE A 11 7.96 11.03 -9.00
N GLU A 12 6.65 10.91 -8.74
CA GLU A 12 5.80 9.94 -9.41
C GLU A 12 4.64 10.68 -10.07
N SER A 13 4.12 10.11 -11.15
CA SER A 13 3.03 10.71 -11.89
C SER A 13 1.95 9.69 -12.19
N ASP A 14 0.74 10.19 -12.34
CA ASP A 14 -0.42 9.44 -12.83
C ASP A 14 -1.16 10.29 -13.85
N LEU A 15 -2.38 9.90 -14.20
CA LEU A 15 -3.14 10.64 -15.20
C LEU A 15 -3.54 12.05 -14.74
N ILE A 16 -3.48 12.34 -13.45
CA ILE A 16 -3.81 13.65 -12.90
C ILE A 16 -2.60 14.58 -12.93
N GLY A 17 -1.41 14.03 -12.77
CA GLY A 17 -0.18 14.82 -12.81
C GLY A 17 0.92 14.22 -11.93
N ALA A 18 2.00 14.97 -11.81
CA ALA A 18 3.17 14.56 -11.03
C ALA A 18 3.12 15.12 -9.61
N ARG A 19 3.61 14.35 -8.66
CA ARG A 19 3.72 14.75 -7.26
C ARG A 19 5.04 14.26 -6.68
N GLU A 20 5.55 14.99 -5.72
CA GLU A 20 6.71 14.57 -4.94
C GLU A 20 6.25 13.72 -3.76
N ILE A 21 6.92 12.60 -3.57
CA ILE A 21 6.69 11.74 -2.39
C ILE A 21 8.04 11.45 -1.73
N PRO A 22 8.06 11.10 -0.44
CA PRO A 22 9.33 10.73 0.21
C PRO A 22 10.01 9.59 -0.54
N ALA A 23 11.32 9.70 -0.75
CA ALA A 23 12.06 8.71 -1.53
C ALA A 23 12.01 7.32 -0.90
N GLU A 24 11.92 7.25 0.42
CA GLU A 24 11.86 5.98 1.16
C GLU A 24 10.47 5.38 1.23
N ALA A 25 9.42 6.11 0.83
CA ALA A 25 8.07 5.60 0.92
C ALA A 25 7.88 4.39 0.00
N LEU A 26 7.23 3.37 0.53
CA LEU A 26 6.87 2.19 -0.25
C LEU A 26 5.53 2.34 -0.96
N TYR A 27 4.77 3.36 -0.58
CA TYR A 27 3.53 3.69 -1.27
C TYR A 27 3.81 4.67 -2.41
N GLY A 28 2.84 4.80 -3.31
CA GLY A 28 3.00 5.64 -4.51
C GLY A 28 2.11 6.88 -4.49
N VAL A 29 2.03 7.52 -5.64
CA VAL A 29 1.33 8.80 -5.80
C VAL A 29 -0.16 8.71 -5.50
N GLN A 30 -0.80 7.59 -5.79
CA GLN A 30 -2.23 7.45 -5.53
C GLN A 30 -2.53 7.39 -4.04
N THR A 31 -1.70 6.73 -3.27
CA THR A 31 -1.79 6.74 -1.82
C THR A 31 -1.56 8.15 -1.27
N LEU A 32 -0.58 8.88 -1.81
CA LEU A 32 -0.36 10.27 -1.44
C LEU A 32 -1.61 11.11 -1.65
N ARG A 33 -2.28 10.98 -2.79
CA ARG A 33 -3.53 11.70 -3.05
C ARG A 33 -4.63 11.31 -2.08
N GLY A 34 -4.69 10.03 -1.69
CA GLY A 34 -5.61 9.57 -0.67
C GLY A 34 -5.37 10.22 0.68
N ILE A 35 -4.10 10.35 1.07
CA ILE A 35 -3.73 11.06 2.30
C ILE A 35 -4.19 12.50 2.27
N GLU A 36 -3.98 13.18 1.14
CA GLU A 36 -4.36 14.58 0.98
C GLU A 36 -5.86 14.80 0.96
N ASN A 37 -6.61 13.87 0.34
CA ASN A 37 -8.05 14.00 0.21
C ASN A 37 -8.80 13.65 1.49
N PHE A 38 -8.28 12.72 2.26
CA PHE A 38 -8.94 12.21 3.47
C PHE A 38 -8.01 12.38 4.66
N SER A 39 -8.01 13.56 5.25
CA SER A 39 -7.30 13.87 6.49
C SER A 39 -8.33 14.34 7.51
N ILE A 40 -9.26 13.45 7.87
CA ILE A 40 -10.48 13.79 8.61
C ILE A 40 -10.38 13.36 10.07
N SER A 41 -9.97 12.11 10.31
CA SER A 41 -9.90 11.57 11.66
C SER A 41 -8.45 11.56 12.17
N LYS A 42 -8.29 11.19 13.42
CA LYS A 42 -6.97 10.98 14.03
C LYS A 42 -6.50 9.54 13.86
N PHE A 43 -7.30 8.70 13.22
CA PHE A 43 -7.04 7.27 13.10
C PHE A 43 -6.58 6.95 11.70
N ARG A 44 -5.41 6.32 11.60
CA ARG A 44 -4.82 5.91 10.33
C ARG A 44 -4.79 4.39 10.24
N LEU A 45 -4.78 3.88 9.01
CA LEU A 45 -4.74 2.45 8.77
C LEU A 45 -3.54 1.80 9.47
N SER A 46 -2.40 2.51 9.53
CA SER A 46 -1.18 2.02 10.19
C SER A 46 -1.38 1.67 11.67
N GLU A 47 -2.43 2.18 12.31
CA GLU A 47 -2.72 1.91 13.73
C GLU A 47 -3.54 0.64 13.93
N TYR A 48 -3.92 -0.05 12.85
CA TYR A 48 -4.76 -1.25 12.90
C TYR A 48 -4.02 -2.45 12.28
N PRO A 49 -3.05 -3.02 13.02
CA PRO A 49 -2.18 -4.06 12.46
C PRO A 49 -2.93 -5.30 11.97
N LEU A 50 -4.01 -5.70 12.63
CA LEU A 50 -4.78 -6.87 12.19
C LEU A 50 -5.48 -6.60 10.86
N PHE A 51 -5.93 -5.37 10.63
CA PHE A 51 -6.53 -5.00 9.35
C PHE A 51 -5.48 -5.09 8.22
N ILE A 52 -4.29 -4.54 8.47
CA ILE A 52 -3.19 -4.59 7.51
C ILE A 52 -2.80 -6.04 7.20
N LYS A 53 -2.73 -6.88 8.22
CA LYS A 53 -2.44 -8.31 8.02
C LYS A 53 -3.52 -9.00 7.19
N GLY A 54 -4.78 -8.64 7.40
CA GLY A 54 -5.89 -9.15 6.57
C GLY A 54 -5.73 -8.75 5.11
N LEU A 55 -5.33 -7.52 4.83
CA LEU A 55 -5.05 -7.08 3.46
C LEU A 55 -3.90 -7.88 2.84
N ALA A 56 -2.84 -8.12 3.60
CA ALA A 56 -1.71 -8.91 3.14
C ALA A 56 -2.11 -10.35 2.81
N ILE A 57 -2.90 -10.99 3.67
CA ILE A 57 -3.39 -12.34 3.43
C ILE A 57 -4.24 -12.40 2.17
N THR A 58 -5.12 -11.43 1.98
CA THR A 58 -5.96 -11.34 0.78
C THR A 58 -5.10 -11.21 -0.47
N LYS A 59 -4.07 -10.38 -0.43
CA LYS A 59 -3.15 -10.20 -1.54
C LYS A 59 -2.38 -11.48 -1.85
N MET A 60 -1.92 -12.19 -0.82
CA MET A 60 -1.23 -13.47 -1.00
C MET A 60 -2.13 -14.50 -1.67
N ALA A 61 -3.36 -14.62 -1.19
CA ALA A 61 -4.33 -15.56 -1.76
C ALA A 61 -4.61 -15.22 -3.23
N ALA A 62 -4.79 -13.95 -3.54
CA ALA A 62 -5.01 -13.49 -4.92
C ALA A 62 -3.80 -13.81 -5.81
N ALA A 63 -2.58 -13.60 -5.31
CA ALA A 63 -1.36 -13.90 -6.05
C ALA A 63 -1.25 -15.38 -6.37
N MET A 64 -1.54 -16.24 -5.39
CA MET A 64 -1.50 -17.67 -5.59
C MET A 64 -2.55 -18.14 -6.60
N ALA A 65 -3.78 -17.65 -6.48
CA ALA A 65 -4.85 -17.99 -7.41
C ALA A 65 -4.53 -17.53 -8.83
N ASN A 66 -4.05 -16.31 -8.98
CA ASN A 66 -3.70 -15.76 -10.29
C ASN A 66 -2.52 -16.49 -10.92
N PHE A 67 -1.57 -16.93 -10.10
CA PHE A 67 -0.48 -17.76 -10.60
C PHE A 67 -1.01 -19.08 -11.16
N GLU A 68 -1.91 -19.76 -10.44
CA GLU A 68 -2.50 -21.02 -10.91
C GLU A 68 -3.29 -20.84 -12.20
N LEU A 69 -3.89 -19.66 -12.40
CA LEU A 69 -4.62 -19.33 -13.63
C LEU A 69 -3.70 -18.89 -14.76
N GLY A 70 -2.38 -18.84 -14.54
CA GLY A 70 -1.42 -18.43 -15.55
C GLY A 70 -1.34 -16.93 -15.78
N LEU A 71 -1.88 -16.13 -14.88
CA LEU A 71 -1.90 -14.66 -15.02
C LEU A 71 -0.66 -13.98 -14.44
N LEU A 72 0.12 -14.69 -13.63
CA LEU A 72 1.36 -14.19 -13.04
C LEU A 72 2.51 -15.14 -13.35
N THR A 73 3.71 -14.58 -13.47
CA THR A 73 4.93 -15.40 -13.53
C THR A 73 5.30 -15.89 -12.13
N VAL A 74 6.19 -16.89 -12.08
CA VAL A 74 6.71 -17.39 -10.78
C VAL A 74 7.40 -16.26 -10.03
N GLU A 75 8.21 -15.45 -10.72
CA GLU A 75 8.92 -14.34 -10.10
C GLU A 75 7.96 -13.32 -9.51
N GLN A 76 6.91 -12.98 -10.22
CA GLN A 76 5.90 -12.03 -9.73
C GLN A 76 5.17 -12.57 -8.51
N LYS A 77 4.74 -13.84 -8.56
CA LYS A 77 4.07 -14.48 -7.44
C LYS A 77 4.99 -14.50 -6.20
N ASP A 78 6.22 -14.93 -6.37
CA ASP A 78 7.16 -15.06 -5.26
C ASP A 78 7.48 -13.70 -4.65
N ALA A 79 7.62 -12.65 -5.46
CA ALA A 79 7.87 -11.31 -4.97
C ALA A 79 6.69 -10.79 -4.14
N ILE A 80 5.46 -11.01 -4.61
CA ILE A 80 4.25 -10.59 -3.88
C ILE A 80 4.15 -11.32 -2.55
N ILE A 81 4.37 -12.64 -2.55
CA ILE A 81 4.29 -13.45 -1.33
C ILE A 81 5.37 -13.03 -0.34
N ALA A 82 6.58 -12.77 -0.80
CA ALA A 82 7.66 -12.32 0.07
C ALA A 82 7.33 -10.96 0.70
N ALA A 83 6.83 -10.00 -0.07
CA ALA A 83 6.45 -8.69 0.43
C ALA A 83 5.30 -8.80 1.45
N CYS A 84 4.29 -9.60 1.15
CA CYS A 84 3.18 -9.82 2.08
C CYS A 84 3.64 -10.51 3.36
N GLY A 85 4.59 -11.43 3.26
CA GLY A 85 5.19 -12.09 4.42
C GLY A 85 5.85 -11.10 5.37
N GLU A 86 6.56 -10.11 4.85
CA GLU A 86 7.14 -9.06 5.67
C GLU A 86 6.07 -8.25 6.39
N ILE A 87 4.97 -7.95 5.71
CA ILE A 87 3.85 -7.23 6.33
C ILE A 87 3.21 -8.06 7.44
N LEU A 88 3.05 -9.37 7.22
CA LEU A 88 2.52 -10.29 8.24
C LEU A 88 3.43 -10.37 9.46
N ASP A 89 4.74 -10.20 9.27
CA ASP A 89 5.70 -10.17 10.37
C ASP A 89 5.70 -8.84 11.13
N GLY A 90 4.87 -7.90 10.74
CA GLY A 90 4.73 -6.60 11.41
C GLY A 90 5.59 -5.50 10.80
N LYS A 91 6.23 -5.75 9.67
CA LYS A 91 7.06 -4.75 8.99
C LYS A 91 6.22 -3.86 8.09
N HIS A 92 6.70 -2.65 7.86
CA HIS A 92 6.13 -1.70 6.90
C HIS A 92 4.71 -1.22 7.20
N HIS A 93 4.22 -1.39 8.44
CA HIS A 93 2.86 -0.94 8.80
C HIS A 93 2.73 0.58 8.71
N ASP A 94 3.81 1.31 8.93
CA ASP A 94 3.86 2.76 8.78
C ASP A 94 3.70 3.23 7.32
N GLN A 95 3.80 2.31 6.38
CA GLN A 95 3.60 2.59 4.96
C GLN A 95 2.12 2.53 4.54
N PHE A 96 1.21 2.44 5.51
CA PHE A 96 -0.23 2.48 5.31
C PHE A 96 -0.81 3.72 6.01
N PRO A 97 -0.47 4.94 5.52
CA PRO A 97 -0.73 6.18 6.26
C PRO A 97 -2.11 6.79 6.01
N VAL A 98 -2.97 6.12 5.27
CA VAL A 98 -4.27 6.67 4.90
C VAL A 98 -5.21 6.73 6.10
N ASP A 99 -6.11 7.71 6.09
CA ASP A 99 -7.13 7.87 7.11
C ASP A 99 -8.13 6.73 7.08
N MET A 100 -8.66 6.34 8.24
CA MET A 100 -9.69 5.31 8.31
C MET A 100 -11.03 5.79 7.75
N ILE A 101 -11.28 7.11 7.72
CA ILE A 101 -12.46 7.67 7.08
C ILE A 101 -12.15 7.89 5.60
N GLN A 102 -12.92 7.23 4.75
CA GLN A 102 -12.68 7.19 3.31
C GLN A 102 -14.01 7.25 2.56
N GLY A 103 -13.93 7.29 1.24
CA GLY A 103 -15.12 7.09 0.40
C GLY A 103 -15.75 5.72 0.63
N GLY A 104 -17.06 5.61 0.44
CA GLY A 104 -17.82 4.42 0.82
C GLY A 104 -17.41 3.12 0.12
N ALA A 105 -16.69 3.20 -1.00
CA ALA A 105 -16.26 2.01 -1.73
C ALA A 105 -14.97 1.38 -1.18
N GLY A 106 -14.30 2.03 -0.23
CA GLY A 106 -13.05 1.53 0.33
C GLY A 106 -11.85 1.60 -0.60
N THR A 107 -11.93 2.39 -1.65
CA THR A 107 -10.89 2.46 -2.69
C THR A 107 -9.54 2.84 -2.11
N THR A 108 -9.50 3.81 -1.21
CA THR A 108 -8.24 4.28 -0.63
C THR A 108 -7.55 3.17 0.16
N THR A 109 -8.29 2.39 0.94
CA THR A 109 -7.71 1.29 1.72
C THR A 109 -7.28 0.13 0.83
N VAL A 110 -8.13 -0.31 -0.08
CA VAL A 110 -7.94 -1.56 -0.81
C VAL A 110 -7.22 -1.32 -2.13
N SER A 111 -7.81 -0.50 -3.00
CA SER A 111 -7.30 -0.36 -4.37
C SER A 111 -5.97 0.37 -4.40
N TYR A 112 -5.82 1.47 -3.67
CA TYR A 112 -4.58 2.24 -3.69
C TYR A 112 -3.45 1.46 -3.04
N THR A 113 -3.70 0.75 -1.97
CA THR A 113 -2.71 -0.10 -1.33
C THR A 113 -2.24 -1.20 -2.27
N HIS A 114 -3.18 -1.87 -2.95
CA HIS A 114 -2.84 -2.94 -3.88
C HIS A 114 -2.05 -2.43 -5.08
N LEU A 115 -2.36 -1.23 -5.57
CA LEU A 115 -1.67 -0.64 -6.73
C LEU A 115 -0.25 -0.22 -6.40
N THR A 116 0.06 0.08 -5.14
CA THR A 116 1.37 0.58 -4.74
C THR A 116 2.29 -0.49 -4.18
N LEU A 117 1.79 -1.67 -3.85
CA LEU A 117 2.65 -2.77 -3.42
C LEU A 117 3.51 -3.24 -4.60
N PRO A 118 4.79 -3.55 -4.36
CA PRO A 118 5.66 -4.06 -5.42
C PRO A 118 5.13 -5.38 -5.98
N THR A 119 5.19 -5.52 -7.28
CA THR A 119 4.79 -6.75 -7.96
C THR A 119 5.91 -7.27 -8.81
#